data_182eb9ee61be7c78052e4547ba466b2b
#
_entry.id   182eb9ee61be7c78052e4547ba466b2b
#
_cell.length_a   1.000
_cell.length_b   1.000
_cell.length_c   1.000
_cell.angle_alpha   90.00
_cell.angle_beta   90.00
_cell.angle_gamma   90.00
#
_symmetry.space_group_name_H-M   'P 1'
#
loop_
_entity.id
_entity.type
_entity.pdbx_description
1 polymer ?
#
loop_
_entity_poly.entity_id
_entity_poly.type
_entity_poly.pdbx_seq_one_letter_code
_entity_poly.pdbx_strand_id
1 'polypeptide(L)'
;MPEFEYVGRRDESDITLSAAAPIGQVRQLPDSRAAVMRGSVAGVSGTERSFSDTGKYTGEKDTTWAALRGGRAYWDHSANKVNYKKVGDRDFYLGRFAAAAALADDTCTVDLNCKTEWDYDLDLLRDGYATAPVGTQALGGFLPPQRNGGALHLLLSATNEAQKVDALGVDTFSKNAKAVIEGQFRVINDGASGSQNFSIGVASATHASDADSIPIHLLLHLDGNATAIKVQSKDGTTTGAATDTTKTYTEGAEIGQRKEFWIDFADPADPQIYIDGVNVLPASVFNVSAAASELRLIAHLEKAAGTDVYEIAIDRLVARFQE
;
A
#
# COMPACT_ATOMS: atom_id res chain seq x y z
N MET A 1 -0.19 50.89 4.37
CA MET A 1 0.28 49.52 4.72
C MET A 1 0.32 48.76 3.43
N PRO A 2 1.40 48.15 3.05
CA PRO A 2 1.36 47.28 1.89
C PRO A 2 0.45 46.14 2.28
N GLU A 3 -0.66 46.04 1.57
CA GLU A 3 -1.36 44.80 1.43
C GLU A 3 -0.35 43.77 0.95
N PHE A 4 -0.49 42.54 1.40
CA PHE A 4 0.39 41.45 1.01
C PHE A 4 0.49 41.41 -0.51
N GLU A 5 1.60 41.91 -1.04
CA GLU A 5 1.88 41.79 -2.46
C GLU A 5 2.27 40.35 -2.69
N TYR A 6 1.43 39.65 -3.43
CA TYR A 6 1.64 38.25 -3.80
C TYR A 6 2.79 38.19 -4.81
N VAL A 7 4.01 38.09 -4.29
CA VAL A 7 5.24 38.02 -5.09
C VAL A 7 5.58 36.55 -5.30
N GLY A 8 4.96 35.94 -6.26
CA GLY A 8 5.25 34.59 -6.65
C GLY A 8 4.01 33.78 -7.00
N ARG A 9 4.17 32.74 -7.77
CA ARG A 9 3.11 31.74 -7.96
C ARG A 9 2.97 30.93 -6.67
N ARG A 10 1.75 30.49 -6.34
CA ARG A 10 1.46 29.66 -5.17
C ARG A 10 2.29 28.38 -5.09
N ASP A 11 2.98 28.04 -6.15
CA ASP A 11 3.74 26.83 -6.43
C ASP A 11 5.26 27.01 -6.33
N GLU A 12 5.75 28.18 -5.91
CA GLU A 12 7.18 28.44 -5.78
C GLU A 12 7.54 28.90 -4.36
N SER A 13 8.64 28.38 -3.85
CA SER A 13 9.22 28.76 -2.59
C SER A 13 10.68 29.14 -2.78
N ASP A 14 11.06 30.34 -2.36
CA ASP A 14 12.46 30.74 -2.36
C ASP A 14 13.16 30.19 -1.11
N ILE A 15 14.27 29.50 -1.33
CA ILE A 15 15.02 28.84 -0.28
C ILE A 15 16.48 29.27 -0.37
N THR A 16 17.02 29.77 0.74
CA THR A 16 18.46 29.99 0.87
C THR A 16 19.17 28.65 1.00
N LEU A 17 20.08 28.36 0.10
CA LEU A 17 20.82 27.10 0.08
C LEU A 17 21.84 27.05 1.21
N SER A 18 21.82 26.02 2.03
CA SER A 18 22.87 25.74 3.01
C SER A 18 24.12 25.08 2.38
N ALA A 19 23.99 24.52 1.19
CA ALA A 19 25.06 23.91 0.39
C ALA A 19 24.75 24.06 -1.10
N ALA A 20 25.75 23.85 -1.95
CA ALA A 20 25.56 23.83 -3.40
C ALA A 20 24.50 22.77 -3.80
N ALA A 21 23.69 23.10 -4.78
CA ALA A 21 22.59 22.25 -5.22
C ALA A 21 22.53 22.20 -6.76
N PRO A 22 22.46 21.02 -7.38
CA PRO A 22 22.27 20.90 -8.83
C PRO A 22 20.84 21.30 -9.21
N ILE A 23 20.65 21.69 -10.45
CA ILE A 23 19.31 21.88 -11.03
C ILE A 23 18.55 20.57 -10.94
N GLY A 24 17.25 20.66 -10.62
CA GLY A 24 16.40 19.48 -10.43
C GLY A 24 16.57 18.79 -9.07
N GLN A 25 17.41 19.32 -8.17
CA GLN A 25 17.52 18.75 -6.83
C GLN A 25 16.17 18.73 -6.13
N VAL A 26 15.80 17.57 -5.60
CA VAL A 26 14.61 17.36 -4.80
C VAL A 26 14.91 17.63 -3.33
N ARG A 27 14.03 18.35 -2.65
CA ARG A 27 14.12 18.63 -1.21
C ARG A 27 12.76 18.51 -0.54
N GLN A 28 12.79 18.19 0.74
CA GLN A 28 11.62 18.33 1.58
C GLN A 28 11.62 19.73 2.21
N LEU A 29 10.50 20.44 2.09
CA LEU A 29 10.27 21.72 2.73
C LEU A 29 9.96 21.53 4.23
N PRO A 30 10.09 22.57 5.07
CA PRO A 30 9.74 22.49 6.49
C PRO A 30 8.31 22.08 6.79
N ASP A 31 7.38 22.31 5.86
CA ASP A 31 5.98 21.90 5.94
C ASP A 31 5.73 20.47 5.39
N SER A 32 6.79 19.71 5.20
CA SER A 32 6.80 18.33 4.69
C SER A 32 6.46 18.16 3.22
N ARG A 33 6.20 19.23 2.47
CA ARG A 33 6.03 19.15 1.01
C ARG A 33 7.34 18.84 0.30
N ALA A 34 7.25 18.17 -0.84
CA ALA A 34 8.37 18.02 -1.75
C ALA A 34 8.53 19.26 -2.63
N ALA A 35 9.76 19.61 -2.97
CA ALA A 35 10.03 20.69 -3.91
C ALA A 35 11.23 20.37 -4.80
N VAL A 36 11.18 20.83 -6.04
CA VAL A 36 12.23 20.62 -7.04
C VAL A 36 12.86 21.97 -7.41
N MET A 37 14.18 22.05 -7.29
CA MET A 37 14.92 23.28 -7.63
C MET A 37 14.77 23.61 -9.12
N ARG A 38 14.30 24.81 -9.40
CA ARG A 38 14.15 25.36 -10.75
C ARG A 38 15.34 26.27 -11.13
N GLY A 39 15.47 26.52 -12.40
CA GLY A 39 16.46 27.44 -12.94
C GLY A 39 17.36 26.80 -13.98
N SER A 40 18.21 27.60 -14.59
CA SER A 40 19.19 27.15 -15.60
C SER A 40 20.61 27.02 -15.08
N VAL A 41 20.83 27.38 -13.82
CA VAL A 41 22.15 27.38 -13.18
C VAL A 41 22.08 26.69 -11.81
N ALA A 42 23.05 25.84 -11.52
CA ALA A 42 23.19 25.21 -10.22
C ALA A 42 23.30 26.26 -9.10
N GLY A 43 22.71 25.96 -7.95
CA GLY A 43 22.74 26.85 -6.81
C GLY A 43 24.07 26.75 -6.06
N VAL A 44 24.54 27.87 -5.53
CA VAL A 44 25.72 27.96 -4.65
C VAL A 44 25.25 28.14 -3.22
N SER A 45 25.98 27.62 -2.25
CA SER A 45 25.69 27.83 -0.82
C SER A 45 25.53 29.32 -0.50
N GLY A 46 24.53 29.65 0.31
CA GLY A 46 24.21 31.03 0.67
C GLY A 46 23.41 31.82 -0.35
N THR A 47 23.08 31.24 -1.51
CA THR A 47 22.22 31.91 -2.51
C THR A 47 20.76 31.46 -2.38
N GLU A 48 19.86 32.38 -2.64
CA GLU A 48 18.44 32.08 -2.82
C GLU A 48 18.18 31.38 -4.16
N ARG A 49 17.31 30.36 -4.15
CA ARG A 49 16.85 29.64 -5.33
C ARG A 49 15.37 29.33 -5.22
N SER A 50 14.68 29.44 -6.33
CA SER A 50 13.27 29.07 -6.44
C SER A 50 13.12 27.57 -6.55
N PHE A 51 12.20 27.03 -5.76
CA PHE A 51 11.77 25.64 -5.78
C PHE A 51 10.29 25.57 -6.12
N SER A 52 9.94 24.70 -7.06
CA SER A 52 8.54 24.40 -7.37
C SER A 52 8.08 23.22 -6.53
N ASP A 53 6.94 23.36 -5.91
CA ASP A 53 6.28 22.32 -5.11
C ASP A 53 5.05 21.72 -5.81
N THR A 54 4.80 22.11 -7.05
CA THR A 54 3.73 21.57 -7.89
C THR A 54 4.22 21.26 -9.30
N GLY A 55 3.45 20.43 -10.01
CA GLY A 55 3.70 20.06 -11.40
C GLY A 55 4.26 18.66 -11.58
N LYS A 56 4.35 18.25 -12.85
CA LYS A 56 4.82 16.93 -13.25
C LYS A 56 6.30 16.95 -13.54
N TYR A 57 7.02 16.04 -12.91
CA TYR A 57 8.47 15.92 -13.05
C TYR A 57 8.85 14.48 -13.38
N THR A 58 9.81 14.32 -14.28
CA THR A 58 10.43 13.03 -14.56
C THR A 58 11.62 12.85 -13.63
N GLY A 59 11.65 11.74 -12.91
CA GLY A 59 12.73 11.35 -12.01
C GLY A 59 13.24 9.96 -12.34
N GLU A 60 14.51 9.70 -11.99
CA GLU A 60 15.09 8.36 -12.09
C GLU A 60 14.40 7.40 -11.11
N LYS A 61 14.21 6.14 -11.54
CA LYS A 61 13.80 5.02 -10.71
C LYS A 61 14.67 3.81 -10.97
N ASP A 62 14.62 2.82 -10.10
CA ASP A 62 15.29 1.55 -10.35
C ASP A 62 14.45 0.68 -11.31
N THR A 63 15.12 -0.12 -12.12
CA THR A 63 14.51 -1.06 -13.08
C THR A 63 14.00 -2.34 -12.40
N THR A 64 13.93 -2.37 -11.08
CA THR A 64 13.51 -3.53 -10.28
C THR A 64 12.04 -3.51 -9.89
N TRP A 65 11.33 -2.40 -10.17
CA TRP A 65 9.91 -2.22 -9.86
C TRP A 65 9.19 -1.41 -10.93
N ALA A 66 7.90 -1.66 -11.08
CA ALA A 66 7.01 -0.93 -11.99
C ALA A 66 6.23 0.15 -11.21
N ALA A 67 5.91 1.27 -11.85
CA ALA A 67 5.01 2.29 -11.31
C ALA A 67 3.61 2.11 -11.88
N LEU A 68 2.60 2.15 -11.03
CA LEU A 68 1.20 2.25 -11.45
C LEU A 68 0.75 3.71 -11.40
N ARG A 69 0.02 4.17 -12.43
CA ARG A 69 -0.57 5.51 -12.46
C ARG A 69 -1.39 5.75 -11.18
N GLY A 70 -1.24 6.93 -10.58
CA GLY A 70 -1.90 7.31 -9.34
C GLY A 70 -1.27 6.68 -8.07
N GLY A 71 -0.31 5.76 -8.19
CA GLY A 71 0.46 5.20 -7.08
C GLY A 71 1.23 6.26 -6.32
N ARG A 72 1.48 6.03 -5.03
CA ARG A 72 2.29 6.95 -4.21
C ARG A 72 3.75 6.90 -4.65
N ALA A 73 4.36 8.07 -4.76
CA ALA A 73 5.77 8.23 -5.06
C ALA A 73 6.50 8.83 -3.87
N TYR A 74 7.68 8.31 -3.59
CA TYR A 74 8.57 8.77 -2.52
C TYR A 74 9.93 9.12 -3.08
N TRP A 75 10.63 10.02 -2.41
CA TRP A 75 12.03 10.27 -2.67
C TRP A 75 12.88 9.37 -1.78
N ASP A 76 13.66 8.50 -2.37
CA ASP A 76 14.70 7.75 -1.69
C ASP A 76 15.94 8.64 -1.58
N HIS A 77 16.18 9.14 -0.37
CA HIS A 77 17.26 10.08 -0.11
C HIS A 77 18.65 9.44 -0.24
N SER A 78 18.74 8.14 -0.02
CA SER A 78 20.00 7.39 -0.08
C SER A 78 20.43 7.11 -1.51
N ALA A 79 19.47 6.74 -2.37
CA ALA A 79 19.70 6.45 -3.78
C ALA A 79 19.61 7.69 -4.69
N ASN A 80 19.02 8.80 -4.19
CA ASN A 80 18.65 9.98 -4.96
C ASN A 80 17.73 9.64 -6.15
N LYS A 81 16.75 8.80 -5.91
CA LYS A 81 15.79 8.30 -6.91
C LYS A 81 14.37 8.35 -6.41
N VAL A 82 13.43 8.29 -7.34
CA VAL A 82 12.03 8.06 -7.03
C VAL A 82 11.85 6.59 -6.64
N ASN A 83 11.01 6.35 -5.62
CA ASN A 83 10.65 5.01 -5.17
C ASN A 83 9.14 4.91 -4.95
N TYR A 84 8.56 3.72 -5.05
CA TYR A 84 7.15 3.47 -4.77
C TYR A 84 6.85 3.33 -3.27
N LYS A 85 7.87 3.15 -2.44
CA LYS A 85 7.77 3.04 -0.98
C LYS A 85 8.85 3.82 -0.26
N LYS A 86 8.64 4.07 1.02
CA LYS A 86 9.66 4.57 1.94
C LYS A 86 10.63 3.44 2.29
N VAL A 87 11.92 3.64 2.09
CA VAL A 87 12.98 2.67 2.38
C VAL A 87 13.76 3.07 3.63
N GLY A 88 13.99 4.37 3.81
CA GLY A 88 14.74 4.92 4.93
C GLY A 88 14.00 6.04 5.68
N ASP A 89 14.51 6.39 6.86
CA ASP A 89 13.88 7.41 7.71
C ASP A 89 13.89 8.82 7.08
N ARG A 90 14.88 9.10 6.23
CA ARG A 90 15.02 10.37 5.54
C ARG A 90 14.20 10.48 4.26
N ASP A 91 13.54 9.40 3.85
CA ASP A 91 12.70 9.38 2.67
C ASP A 91 11.38 10.11 2.96
N PHE A 92 10.88 10.79 1.95
CA PHE A 92 9.66 11.58 2.08
C PHE A 92 8.73 11.42 0.88
N TYR A 93 7.48 11.72 1.09
CA TYR A 93 6.45 11.66 0.07
C TYR A 93 6.69 12.74 -1.00
N LEU A 94 6.70 12.33 -2.27
CA LEU A 94 6.82 13.23 -3.42
C LEU A 94 5.45 13.66 -3.96
N GLY A 95 4.53 12.73 -4.05
CA GLY A 95 3.28 12.90 -4.74
C GLY A 95 2.78 11.59 -5.32
N ARG A 96 2.18 11.62 -6.50
CA ARG A 96 1.65 10.43 -7.16
C ARG A 96 2.29 10.22 -8.54
N PHE A 97 2.40 8.98 -8.98
CA PHE A 97 2.81 8.68 -10.35
C PHE A 97 1.78 9.22 -11.34
N ALA A 98 2.20 10.13 -12.21
CA ALA A 98 1.33 10.72 -13.22
C ALA A 98 1.02 9.79 -14.40
N ALA A 99 1.88 8.78 -14.60
CA ALA A 99 1.75 7.74 -15.61
C ALA A 99 2.30 6.42 -15.09
N ALA A 100 1.88 5.31 -15.68
CA ALA A 100 2.52 4.04 -15.45
C ALA A 100 3.94 4.03 -16.04
N ALA A 101 4.86 3.32 -15.39
CA ALA A 101 6.20 3.05 -15.91
C ALA A 101 6.49 1.55 -15.75
N ALA A 102 6.98 0.94 -16.82
CA ALA A 102 7.29 -0.49 -16.81
C ALA A 102 8.47 -0.82 -15.89
N LEU A 103 8.64 -2.10 -15.58
CA LEU A 103 9.76 -2.59 -14.79
C LEU A 103 11.12 -2.15 -15.39
N ALA A 104 11.25 -2.28 -16.70
CA ALA A 104 12.51 -1.99 -17.43
C ALA A 104 12.78 -0.49 -17.62
N ASP A 105 11.81 0.38 -17.37
CA ASP A 105 12.03 1.83 -17.48
C ASP A 105 12.94 2.29 -16.35
N ASP A 106 13.88 3.17 -16.65
CA ASP A 106 14.79 3.79 -15.69
C ASP A 106 14.29 5.12 -15.15
N THR A 107 13.15 5.59 -15.65
CA THR A 107 12.50 6.84 -15.23
C THR A 107 11.01 6.65 -15.00
N CYS A 108 10.43 7.56 -14.23
CA CYS A 108 8.98 7.68 -14.03
C CYS A 108 8.57 9.14 -13.89
N THR A 109 7.31 9.44 -14.14
CA THR A 109 6.75 10.80 -14.00
C THR A 109 5.92 10.88 -12.73
N VAL A 110 6.24 11.88 -11.89
CA VAL A 110 5.56 12.16 -10.63
C VAL A 110 4.86 13.51 -10.71
N ASP A 111 3.63 13.58 -10.23
CA ASP A 111 2.89 14.81 -9.97
C ASP A 111 3.14 15.20 -8.51
N LEU A 112 3.92 16.28 -8.31
CA LEU A 112 4.41 16.68 -7.00
C LEU A 112 3.28 17.14 -6.09
N ASN A 113 3.35 16.65 -4.84
CA ASN A 113 2.41 16.98 -3.77
C ASN A 113 0.94 16.85 -4.20
N CYS A 114 0.69 16.11 -5.29
CA CYS A 114 -0.64 15.87 -5.79
C CYS A 114 -1.48 15.27 -4.65
N LYS A 115 -2.40 16.09 -4.17
CA LYS A 115 -3.57 15.61 -3.45
C LYS A 115 -4.60 15.48 -4.55
N THR A 116 -4.98 14.27 -4.89
CA THR A 116 -6.12 14.10 -5.78
C THR A 116 -7.29 14.89 -5.20
N GLU A 117 -7.87 15.81 -5.97
CA GLU A 117 -9.05 16.59 -5.54
C GLU A 117 -10.23 15.67 -5.18
N TRP A 118 -10.10 14.41 -5.50
CA TRP A 118 -11.05 13.33 -5.29
C TRP A 118 -10.38 12.21 -4.47
N ASP A 119 -9.87 12.52 -3.27
CA ASP A 119 -9.45 11.50 -2.30
C ASP A 119 -10.67 10.74 -1.74
N TYR A 120 -11.47 10.16 -2.63
CA TYR A 120 -12.37 9.06 -2.29
C TYR A 120 -11.62 7.73 -2.25
N ASP A 121 -10.36 7.78 -1.82
CA ASP A 121 -9.67 6.54 -1.45
C ASP A 121 -10.44 5.92 -0.29
N LEU A 122 -10.94 4.71 -0.46
CA LEU A 122 -11.45 3.94 0.66
C LEU A 122 -10.27 3.44 1.46
N ASP A 123 -10.25 3.71 2.74
CA ASP A 123 -9.13 3.36 3.63
C ASP A 123 -9.65 2.55 4.82
N LEU A 124 -9.27 1.27 4.88
CA LEU A 124 -9.68 0.37 5.95
C LEU A 124 -9.41 0.94 7.34
N LEU A 125 -8.30 1.64 7.52
CA LEU A 125 -7.88 2.13 8.83
C LEU A 125 -8.59 3.44 9.22
N ARG A 126 -8.97 4.24 8.23
CA ARG A 126 -9.62 5.54 8.42
C ARG A 126 -11.13 5.43 8.47
N ASP A 127 -11.71 4.71 7.51
CA ASP A 127 -13.16 4.73 7.25
C ASP A 127 -13.90 3.73 8.14
N GLY A 128 -13.16 2.82 8.78
CA GLY A 128 -13.70 1.83 9.69
C GLY A 128 -13.93 0.46 9.05
N TYR A 129 -14.20 -0.51 9.90
CA TYR A 129 -14.37 -1.90 9.53
C TYR A 129 -15.34 -2.62 10.43
N ALA A 130 -15.98 -3.66 9.89
CA ALA A 130 -16.72 -4.66 10.65
C ALA A 130 -15.80 -5.81 11.03
N THR A 131 -16.09 -6.46 12.16
CA THR A 131 -15.36 -7.65 12.61
C THR A 131 -16.32 -8.84 12.75
N ALA A 132 -15.79 -10.04 12.50
CA ALA A 132 -16.49 -11.31 12.77
C ALA A 132 -15.55 -12.22 13.57
N PRO A 133 -15.44 -12.01 14.90
CA PRO A 133 -14.53 -12.79 15.73
C PRO A 133 -15.09 -14.18 16.06
N VAL A 134 -14.22 -15.19 16.07
CA VAL A 134 -14.48 -16.54 16.56
C VAL A 134 -13.45 -16.89 17.63
N GLY A 135 -13.90 -17.59 18.68
CA GLY A 135 -13.05 -17.92 19.83
C GLY A 135 -13.13 -16.88 20.95
N THR A 136 -12.87 -17.31 22.18
CA THR A 136 -13.04 -16.48 23.39
C THR A 136 -12.02 -15.35 23.50
N GLN A 137 -10.84 -15.51 22.90
CA GLN A 137 -9.73 -14.55 22.97
C GLN A 137 -9.53 -13.73 21.70
N ALA A 138 -10.28 -14.00 20.65
CA ALA A 138 -10.13 -13.31 19.37
C ALA A 138 -10.36 -11.78 19.46
N LEU A 139 -11.27 -11.34 20.33
CA LEU A 139 -11.55 -9.91 20.56
C LEU A 139 -10.38 -9.17 21.21
N GLY A 140 -9.64 -9.86 22.11
CA GLY A 140 -8.44 -9.29 22.74
C GLY A 140 -7.28 -9.10 21.76
N GLY A 141 -7.34 -9.74 20.62
CA GLY A 141 -6.32 -9.66 19.58
C GLY A 141 -6.51 -8.53 18.59
N PHE A 142 -7.56 -7.73 18.71
CA PHE A 142 -7.87 -6.69 17.75
C PHE A 142 -7.54 -5.30 18.31
N LEU A 143 -6.43 -4.74 17.89
CA LEU A 143 -5.95 -3.43 18.36
C LEU A 143 -6.33 -2.34 17.37
N PRO A 144 -6.89 -1.20 17.83
CA PRO A 144 -7.16 -0.08 16.95
C PRO A 144 -5.86 0.51 16.39
N PRO A 145 -5.90 1.22 15.25
CA PRO A 145 -4.75 1.89 14.68
C PRO A 145 -4.09 2.81 15.71
N GLN A 146 -2.79 2.70 15.86
CA GLN A 146 -2.04 3.56 16.76
C GLN A 146 -1.87 4.95 16.15
N ARG A 147 -1.93 6.02 16.99
CA ARG A 147 -2.00 7.42 16.56
C ARG A 147 -0.74 7.84 15.87
N ASN A 148 0.27 7.50 15.59
CA ASN A 148 1.46 8.05 14.94
C ASN A 148 1.89 7.22 13.71
N GLY A 149 1.04 7.14 12.69
CA GLY A 149 1.28 6.30 11.52
C GLY A 149 1.08 4.83 11.88
N GLY A 150 0.09 4.58 12.75
CA GLY A 150 -0.18 3.30 13.34
C GLY A 150 -0.67 2.26 12.37
N ALA A 151 -0.49 1.02 12.78
CA ALA A 151 -0.98 -0.14 12.07
C ALA A 151 -2.20 -0.72 12.79
N LEU A 152 -3.08 -1.33 12.02
CA LEU A 152 -4.09 -2.22 12.56
C LEU A 152 -3.42 -3.55 12.89
N HIS A 153 -3.41 -3.96 14.15
CA HIS A 153 -2.89 -5.24 14.56
C HIS A 153 -4.01 -6.27 14.65
N LEU A 154 -3.87 -7.37 13.93
CA LEU A 154 -4.65 -8.59 14.13
C LEU A 154 -3.79 -9.54 14.97
N LEU A 155 -4.30 -9.98 16.09
CA LEU A 155 -3.58 -10.80 17.07
C LEU A 155 -4.44 -11.97 17.51
N LEU A 156 -3.93 -13.19 17.40
CA LEU A 156 -4.54 -14.39 17.99
C LEU A 156 -3.79 -14.80 19.25
N SER A 157 -4.56 -15.20 20.26
CA SER A 157 -4.02 -15.49 21.60
C SER A 157 -3.45 -16.92 21.72
N ALA A 158 -2.72 -17.17 22.81
CA ALA A 158 -2.18 -18.49 23.15
C ALA A 158 -3.24 -19.52 23.61
N THR A 159 -4.52 -19.22 23.53
CA THR A 159 -5.58 -20.17 23.89
C THR A 159 -5.71 -21.26 22.83
N ASN A 160 -5.72 -22.52 23.25
CA ASN A 160 -5.87 -23.67 22.35
C ASN A 160 -7.33 -23.85 21.92
N GLU A 161 -7.73 -23.08 20.94
CA GLU A 161 -9.06 -23.11 20.31
C GLU A 161 -8.98 -22.57 18.86
N ALA A 162 -10.01 -22.80 18.09
CA ALA A 162 -10.16 -22.11 16.82
C ALA A 162 -10.40 -20.62 17.05
N GLN A 163 -9.58 -19.78 16.45
CA GLN A 163 -9.70 -18.33 16.53
C GLN A 163 -9.67 -17.72 15.14
N LYS A 164 -10.55 -16.76 14.89
CA LYS A 164 -10.65 -16.05 13.62
C LYS A 164 -11.04 -14.61 13.85
N VAL A 165 -10.53 -13.73 13.02
CA VAL A 165 -10.92 -12.33 13.02
C VAL A 165 -10.84 -11.74 11.61
N ASP A 166 -11.87 -10.99 11.21
CA ASP A 166 -11.87 -10.15 10.03
C ASP A 166 -11.78 -8.68 10.42
N ALA A 167 -11.14 -7.90 9.56
CA ALA A 167 -11.37 -6.47 9.42
C ALA A 167 -11.91 -6.24 8.01
N LEU A 168 -13.22 -6.14 7.87
CA LEU A 168 -13.90 -5.89 6.60
C LEU A 168 -14.33 -4.42 6.54
N GLY A 169 -13.85 -3.66 5.56
CA GLY A 169 -14.19 -2.26 5.36
C GLY A 169 -15.70 -2.04 5.26
N VAL A 170 -16.18 -0.94 5.82
CA VAL A 170 -17.61 -0.60 5.77
C VAL A 170 -18.05 -0.14 4.40
N ASP A 171 -17.16 0.54 3.68
CA ASP A 171 -17.42 1.07 2.36
C ASP A 171 -17.20 0.03 1.26
N THR A 172 -18.03 0.14 0.22
CA THR A 172 -18.04 -0.77 -0.92
C THR A 172 -17.61 -0.05 -2.20
N PHE A 173 -17.08 -0.82 -3.13
CA PHE A 173 -16.80 -0.34 -4.48
C PHE A 173 -17.14 -1.41 -5.53
N SER A 174 -17.50 -0.94 -6.72
CA SER A 174 -17.69 -1.84 -7.86
C SER A 174 -16.35 -2.35 -8.37
N LYS A 175 -16.27 -3.64 -8.70
CA LYS A 175 -15.13 -4.21 -9.42
C LYS A 175 -14.79 -3.46 -10.73
N ASN A 176 -15.80 -2.81 -11.34
CA ASN A 176 -15.65 -2.05 -12.60
C ASN A 176 -15.15 -0.62 -12.36
N ALA A 177 -14.95 -0.20 -11.13
CA ALA A 177 -14.48 1.14 -10.79
C ALA A 177 -12.99 1.38 -11.12
N LYS A 178 -12.32 0.41 -11.74
CA LYS A 178 -10.87 0.49 -12.08
C LYS A 178 -10.01 0.87 -10.89
N ALA A 179 -10.33 0.29 -9.74
CA ALA A 179 -9.59 0.56 -8.52
C ALA A 179 -8.19 -0.06 -8.55
N VAL A 180 -7.23 0.58 -7.90
CA VAL A 180 -5.99 -0.03 -7.46
C VAL A 180 -6.05 -0.20 -5.96
N ILE A 181 -5.97 -1.44 -5.49
CA ILE A 181 -5.87 -1.73 -4.07
C ILE A 181 -4.39 -1.65 -3.69
N GLU A 182 -4.06 -0.79 -2.74
CA GLU A 182 -2.73 -0.70 -2.17
C GLU A 182 -2.75 -1.26 -0.76
N GLY A 183 -1.94 -2.26 -0.50
CA GLY A 183 -1.77 -2.82 0.83
C GLY A 183 -0.32 -2.79 1.28
N GLN A 184 -0.15 -2.65 2.59
CA GLN A 184 1.15 -2.70 3.23
C GLN A 184 0.99 -3.40 4.59
N PHE A 185 1.72 -4.49 4.79
CA PHE A 185 1.62 -5.27 6.02
C PHE A 185 2.99 -5.76 6.49
N ARG A 186 3.04 -6.17 7.75
CA ARG A 186 4.17 -6.88 8.39
C ARG A 186 3.65 -8.10 9.12
N VAL A 187 4.36 -9.19 9.00
CA VAL A 187 4.16 -10.36 9.86
C VAL A 187 5.03 -10.19 11.09
N ILE A 188 4.43 -9.82 12.21
CA ILE A 188 5.15 -9.55 13.47
C ILE A 188 5.54 -10.85 14.14
N ASN A 189 4.62 -11.82 14.14
CA ASN A 189 4.81 -13.15 14.67
C ASN A 189 3.97 -14.14 13.86
N ASP A 190 4.61 -15.11 13.23
CA ASP A 190 3.95 -16.15 12.43
C ASP A 190 3.76 -17.48 13.18
N GLY A 191 4.13 -17.50 14.48
CA GLY A 191 4.01 -18.67 15.34
C GLY A 191 4.93 -19.83 14.94
N ALA A 192 4.97 -20.87 15.74
CA ALA A 192 5.85 -22.00 15.53
C ALA A 192 5.16 -23.21 14.86
N SER A 193 3.82 -23.31 14.93
CA SER A 193 3.11 -24.54 14.53
C SER A 193 2.63 -24.57 13.09
N GLY A 194 2.63 -23.44 12.39
CA GLY A 194 2.18 -23.39 11.01
C GLY A 194 0.67 -23.62 10.80
N SER A 195 -0.14 -23.42 11.83
CA SER A 195 -1.60 -23.65 11.76
C SER A 195 -2.43 -22.38 11.55
N GLN A 196 -1.78 -21.24 11.32
CA GLN A 196 -2.43 -19.97 11.04
C GLN A 196 -2.51 -19.70 9.56
N ASN A 197 -3.51 -18.90 9.17
CA ASN A 197 -3.63 -18.35 7.84
C ASN A 197 -3.92 -16.87 7.95
N PHE A 198 -3.25 -16.09 7.15
CA PHE A 198 -3.52 -14.66 6.97
C PHE A 198 -3.89 -14.38 5.53
N SER A 199 -4.93 -13.58 5.33
CA SER A 199 -5.40 -13.16 4.01
C SER A 199 -5.67 -11.67 4.00
N ILE A 200 -5.27 -10.97 2.92
CA ILE A 200 -5.47 -9.53 2.77
C ILE A 200 -5.76 -9.18 1.31
N GLY A 201 -6.70 -8.28 1.08
CA GLY A 201 -7.08 -7.83 -0.25
C GLY A 201 -8.52 -7.33 -0.30
N VAL A 202 -9.35 -7.95 -1.14
CA VAL A 202 -10.75 -7.58 -1.31
C VAL A 202 -11.69 -8.78 -1.18
N ALA A 203 -12.86 -8.54 -0.63
CA ALA A 203 -13.90 -9.55 -0.44
C ALA A 203 -15.31 -8.94 -0.47
N SER A 204 -16.31 -9.78 -0.69
CA SER A 204 -17.73 -9.37 -0.65
C SER A 204 -18.32 -9.40 0.75
N ALA A 205 -17.74 -10.18 1.68
CA ALA A 205 -18.28 -10.41 3.02
C ALA A 205 -17.16 -10.83 3.98
N THR A 206 -17.47 -10.94 5.27
CA THR A 206 -16.66 -11.67 6.27
C THR A 206 -16.69 -13.17 6.00
N HIS A 207 -15.78 -13.92 6.63
CA HIS A 207 -15.79 -15.37 6.57
C HIS A 207 -17.08 -15.96 7.19
N ALA A 208 -17.53 -17.10 6.68
CA ALA A 208 -18.54 -17.93 7.34
C ALA A 208 -17.89 -19.02 8.19
N SER A 209 -16.84 -19.69 7.68
CA SER A 209 -16.05 -20.71 8.38
C SER A 209 -14.56 -20.44 8.35
N ASP A 210 -14.02 -19.95 7.25
CA ASP A 210 -12.62 -19.63 6.97
C ASP A 210 -12.54 -18.62 5.82
N ALA A 211 -11.33 -18.20 5.41
CA ALA A 211 -11.15 -17.28 4.30
C ALA A 211 -11.73 -17.84 2.98
N ASP A 212 -11.61 -19.14 2.75
CA ASP A 212 -12.12 -19.81 1.54
C ASP A 212 -13.65 -19.81 1.47
N SER A 213 -14.32 -19.70 2.61
CA SER A 213 -15.78 -19.62 2.69
C SER A 213 -16.34 -18.29 2.20
N ILE A 214 -15.52 -17.26 2.08
CA ILE A 214 -15.95 -15.95 1.56
C ILE A 214 -16.39 -16.11 0.11
N PRO A 215 -17.63 -15.74 -0.24
CA PRO A 215 -18.20 -16.08 -1.55
C PRO A 215 -17.42 -15.49 -2.73
N ILE A 216 -16.94 -14.26 -2.60
CA ILE A 216 -16.19 -13.56 -3.64
C ILE A 216 -15.00 -12.89 -2.99
N HIS A 217 -13.80 -13.20 -3.47
CA HIS A 217 -12.58 -12.59 -2.96
C HIS A 217 -11.43 -12.63 -3.97
N LEU A 218 -10.49 -11.72 -3.79
CA LEU A 218 -9.14 -11.76 -4.37
C LEU A 218 -8.18 -11.35 -3.27
N LEU A 219 -7.39 -12.30 -2.80
CA LEU A 219 -6.59 -12.19 -1.58
C LEU A 219 -5.14 -12.58 -1.84
N LEU A 220 -4.21 -11.83 -1.27
CA LEU A 220 -2.92 -12.36 -0.92
C LEU A 220 -3.11 -13.25 0.31
N HIS A 221 -2.48 -14.42 0.30
CA HIS A 221 -2.68 -15.46 1.28
C HIS A 221 -1.34 -16.00 1.79
N LEU A 222 -1.20 -16.11 3.12
CA LEU A 222 -0.07 -16.69 3.80
C LEU A 222 -0.55 -17.94 4.53
N ASP A 223 0.07 -19.10 4.22
CA ASP A 223 -0.26 -20.38 4.84
C ASP A 223 0.72 -20.74 5.94
N GLY A 224 0.27 -20.80 7.15
CA GLY A 224 1.05 -21.31 8.27
C GLY A 224 2.34 -20.49 8.45
N ASN A 225 3.39 -21.19 8.85
CA ASN A 225 4.75 -20.63 8.96
C ASN A 225 5.54 -20.69 7.65
N ALA A 226 4.88 -20.96 6.52
CA ALA A 226 5.50 -20.85 5.21
C ALA A 226 5.65 -19.38 4.84
N THR A 227 6.88 -18.97 4.52
CA THR A 227 7.17 -17.57 4.16
C THR A 227 6.67 -17.16 2.79
N ALA A 228 6.17 -18.11 1.98
CA ALA A 228 5.66 -17.87 0.64
C ALA A 228 4.35 -17.05 0.67
N ILE A 229 4.29 -16.02 -0.16
CA ILE A 229 3.07 -15.25 -0.40
C ILE A 229 2.36 -15.87 -1.60
N LYS A 230 1.10 -16.25 -1.42
CA LYS A 230 0.25 -16.80 -2.48
C LYS A 230 -0.86 -15.83 -2.86
N VAL A 231 -1.51 -16.05 -3.99
CA VAL A 231 -2.71 -15.33 -4.39
C VAL A 231 -3.84 -16.31 -4.64
N GLN A 232 -5.02 -16.00 -4.14
CA GLN A 232 -6.23 -16.79 -4.31
C GLN A 232 -7.39 -15.90 -4.74
N SER A 233 -8.22 -16.41 -5.65
CA SER A 233 -9.45 -15.74 -6.07
C SER A 233 -10.65 -16.67 -6.03
N LYS A 234 -11.83 -16.10 -5.81
CA LYS A 234 -13.13 -16.78 -5.89
C LYS A 234 -14.16 -15.82 -6.47
N ASP A 235 -14.92 -16.29 -7.43
CA ASP A 235 -15.90 -15.49 -8.18
C ASP A 235 -17.37 -15.70 -7.75
N GLY A 236 -17.61 -16.41 -6.67
CA GLY A 236 -18.93 -16.81 -6.17
C GLY A 236 -19.26 -18.26 -6.47
N THR A 237 -18.66 -18.86 -7.48
CA THR A 237 -18.87 -20.26 -7.89
C THR A 237 -17.58 -21.07 -7.93
N THR A 238 -16.54 -20.50 -8.48
CA THR A 238 -15.26 -21.18 -8.69
C THR A 238 -14.21 -20.61 -7.73
N THR A 239 -13.61 -21.48 -6.93
CA THR A 239 -12.43 -21.11 -6.10
C THR A 239 -11.19 -21.48 -6.91
N GLY A 240 -10.36 -20.51 -7.22
CA GLY A 240 -9.03 -20.72 -7.74
C GLY A 240 -8.12 -21.29 -6.63
N ALA A 241 -7.23 -22.22 -6.98
CA ALA A 241 -6.20 -22.66 -6.03
C ALA A 241 -5.27 -21.50 -5.67
N ALA A 242 -4.81 -21.48 -4.42
CA ALA A 242 -3.81 -20.51 -4.01
C ALA A 242 -2.50 -20.72 -4.80
N THR A 243 -2.11 -19.73 -5.58
CA THR A 243 -0.95 -19.78 -6.48
C THR A 243 0.24 -19.07 -5.86
N ASP A 244 1.39 -19.74 -5.80
CA ASP A 244 2.63 -19.20 -5.26
C ASP A 244 3.18 -18.07 -6.13
N THR A 245 3.45 -16.91 -5.53
CA THR A 245 4.00 -15.73 -6.21
C THR A 245 5.52 -15.76 -6.31
N THR A 246 6.20 -16.74 -5.75
CA THR A 246 7.66 -16.80 -5.54
C THR A 246 8.21 -15.66 -4.65
N LYS A 247 7.34 -14.83 -4.08
CA LYS A 247 7.71 -13.80 -3.11
C LYS A 247 7.53 -14.32 -1.70
N THR A 248 8.39 -13.84 -0.81
CA THR A 248 8.38 -14.23 0.59
C THR A 248 8.31 -13.01 1.49
N TYR A 249 7.81 -13.17 2.71
CA TYR A 249 7.96 -12.19 3.77
C TYR A 249 9.11 -12.57 4.71
N THR A 250 9.47 -11.63 5.55
CA THR A 250 10.38 -11.85 6.70
C THR A 250 9.63 -11.42 7.94
N GLU A 251 9.61 -12.28 8.96
CA GLU A 251 9.00 -11.98 10.25
C GLU A 251 9.72 -10.82 10.94
N GLY A 252 8.95 -9.95 11.59
CA GLY A 252 9.44 -8.87 12.43
C GLY A 252 8.65 -7.57 12.34
N ALA A 253 8.95 -6.69 13.31
CA ALA A 253 8.24 -5.44 13.50
C ALA A 253 8.84 -4.24 12.74
N GLU A 254 10.03 -4.40 12.16
CA GLU A 254 10.78 -3.29 11.56
C GLU A 254 10.18 -2.83 10.22
N ILE A 255 10.38 -1.55 9.91
CA ILE A 255 9.91 -0.94 8.66
C ILE A 255 10.46 -1.65 7.43
N GLY A 256 11.70 -2.13 7.48
CA GLY A 256 12.33 -2.85 6.37
C GLY A 256 11.70 -4.22 6.06
N GLN A 257 10.88 -4.76 6.97
CA GLN A 257 10.17 -6.04 6.81
C GLN A 257 8.77 -5.87 6.21
N ARG A 258 8.35 -4.65 5.93
CA ARG A 258 7.07 -4.36 5.26
C ARG A 258 7.02 -5.00 3.90
N LYS A 259 5.88 -5.63 3.61
CA LYS A 259 5.49 -6.04 2.27
C LYS A 259 4.49 -5.05 1.72
N GLU A 260 4.74 -4.59 0.51
CA GLU A 260 3.82 -3.76 -0.24
C GLU A 260 3.23 -4.57 -1.39
N PHE A 261 1.92 -4.45 -1.59
CA PHE A 261 1.27 -5.07 -2.73
C PHE A 261 0.27 -4.11 -3.37
N TRP A 262 0.01 -4.36 -4.65
CA TRP A 262 -1.07 -3.71 -5.39
C TRP A 262 -1.89 -4.76 -6.12
N ILE A 263 -3.21 -4.57 -6.14
CA ILE A 263 -4.12 -5.30 -7.00
C ILE A 263 -4.72 -4.28 -7.95
N ASP A 264 -4.40 -4.39 -9.24
CA ASP A 264 -4.86 -3.47 -10.27
C ASP A 264 -6.10 -4.03 -10.97
N PHE A 265 -7.23 -3.38 -10.77
CA PHE A 265 -8.52 -3.71 -11.39
C PHE A 265 -8.75 -2.91 -12.68
N ALA A 266 -7.72 -2.50 -13.41
CA ALA A 266 -7.88 -1.88 -14.73
C ALA A 266 -8.70 -2.79 -15.68
N ASP A 267 -8.49 -4.11 -15.58
CA ASP A 267 -9.37 -5.16 -16.14
C ASP A 267 -9.92 -6.03 -15.00
N PRO A 268 -11.22 -5.94 -14.68
CA PRO A 268 -11.81 -6.76 -13.62
C PRO A 268 -11.95 -8.25 -13.98
N ALA A 269 -11.76 -8.62 -15.24
CA ALA A 269 -11.72 -10.02 -15.68
C ALA A 269 -10.33 -10.65 -15.46
N ASP A 270 -9.30 -9.81 -15.36
CA ASP A 270 -7.91 -10.23 -15.14
C ASP A 270 -7.14 -9.21 -14.30
N PRO A 271 -7.47 -9.04 -13.00
CA PRO A 271 -6.75 -8.15 -12.11
C PRO A 271 -5.27 -8.55 -12.01
N GLN A 272 -4.39 -7.57 -12.14
CA GLN A 272 -2.96 -7.79 -12.06
C GLN A 272 -2.43 -7.60 -10.64
N ILE A 273 -1.54 -8.49 -10.21
CA ILE A 273 -1.02 -8.51 -8.84
C ILE A 273 0.45 -8.08 -8.84
N TYR A 274 0.76 -7.12 -8.01
CA TYR A 274 2.11 -6.65 -7.81
C TYR A 274 2.52 -6.84 -6.34
N ILE A 275 3.71 -7.35 -6.10
CA ILE A 275 4.34 -7.42 -4.78
C ILE A 275 5.70 -6.77 -4.87
N ASP A 276 5.96 -5.83 -3.97
CA ASP A 276 7.18 -5.03 -3.96
C ASP A 276 7.48 -4.42 -5.35
N GLY A 277 6.45 -3.91 -6.03
CA GLY A 277 6.54 -3.26 -7.33
C GLY A 277 6.73 -4.19 -8.54
N VAL A 278 6.70 -5.51 -8.34
CA VAL A 278 6.87 -6.51 -9.42
C VAL A 278 5.53 -7.20 -9.68
N ASN A 279 5.08 -7.26 -10.95
CA ASN A 279 3.95 -8.09 -11.34
C ASN A 279 4.33 -9.57 -11.16
N VAL A 280 3.65 -10.26 -10.25
CA VAL A 280 4.11 -11.57 -9.76
C VAL A 280 3.51 -12.75 -10.49
N LEU A 281 2.35 -12.65 -11.09
CA LEU A 281 1.66 -13.75 -11.74
C LEU A 281 1.02 -13.31 -13.07
N PRO A 282 1.79 -12.74 -14.02
CA PRO A 282 1.24 -12.09 -15.21
C PRO A 282 0.57 -13.05 -16.20
N ALA A 283 0.78 -14.36 -16.04
CA ALA A 283 0.15 -15.39 -16.88
C ALA A 283 -1.04 -16.08 -16.19
N SER A 284 -1.34 -15.71 -14.93
CA SER A 284 -2.45 -16.30 -14.16
C SER A 284 -3.65 -15.38 -14.21
N VAL A 285 -4.82 -15.93 -14.51
CA VAL A 285 -6.08 -15.18 -14.51
C VAL A 285 -6.75 -15.29 -13.15
N PHE A 286 -6.94 -14.16 -12.48
CA PHE A 286 -7.65 -14.06 -11.21
C PHE A 286 -9.04 -13.49 -11.46
N ASN A 287 -10.05 -14.36 -11.55
CA ASN A 287 -11.36 -13.93 -11.94
C ASN A 287 -12.24 -13.59 -10.72
N VAL A 288 -12.73 -12.36 -10.69
CA VAL A 288 -13.81 -11.89 -9.80
C VAL A 288 -14.99 -11.33 -10.62
N SER A 289 -15.00 -11.52 -11.94
CA SER A 289 -15.92 -10.88 -12.87
C SER A 289 -17.37 -11.36 -12.73
N ALA A 290 -17.59 -12.62 -12.32
CA ALA A 290 -18.93 -13.13 -12.03
C ALA A 290 -19.59 -12.51 -10.80
N ALA A 291 -18.83 -11.71 -10.03
CA ALA A 291 -19.33 -11.02 -8.86
C ALA A 291 -20.47 -10.06 -9.22
N ALA A 292 -21.67 -10.39 -8.82
CA ALA A 292 -22.80 -9.45 -8.77
C ALA A 292 -22.68 -8.47 -7.60
N SER A 293 -21.84 -8.80 -6.63
CA SER A 293 -21.68 -8.05 -5.38
C SER A 293 -20.57 -7.02 -5.49
N GLU A 294 -20.72 -5.96 -4.72
CA GLU A 294 -19.66 -4.99 -4.49
C GLU A 294 -18.55 -5.59 -3.62
N LEU A 295 -17.35 -5.09 -3.82
CA LEU A 295 -16.16 -5.49 -3.06
C LEU A 295 -15.87 -4.50 -1.94
N ARG A 296 -15.20 -4.99 -0.91
CA ARG A 296 -14.71 -4.24 0.25
C ARG A 296 -13.27 -4.63 0.52
N LEU A 297 -12.53 -3.75 1.14
CA LEU A 297 -11.21 -4.07 1.67
C LEU A 297 -11.33 -5.07 2.82
N ILE A 298 -10.44 -6.05 2.88
CA ILE A 298 -10.45 -7.06 3.95
C ILE A 298 -9.04 -7.43 4.38
N ALA A 299 -8.91 -7.67 5.69
CA ALA A 299 -7.83 -8.45 6.27
C ALA A 299 -8.43 -9.52 7.18
N HIS A 300 -7.95 -10.74 7.07
CA HIS A 300 -8.43 -11.91 7.81
C HIS A 300 -7.25 -12.67 8.42
N LEU A 301 -7.38 -13.05 9.69
CA LEU A 301 -6.39 -13.87 10.39
C LEU A 301 -7.11 -15.00 11.11
N GLU A 302 -6.62 -16.23 10.96
CA GLU A 302 -7.22 -17.40 11.58
C GLU A 302 -6.19 -18.44 12.04
N LYS A 303 -6.59 -19.24 13.03
CA LYS A 303 -5.98 -20.52 13.38
C LYS A 303 -7.03 -21.56 13.70
N ALA A 304 -6.78 -22.82 13.36
CA ALA A 304 -7.72 -23.92 13.63
C ALA A 304 -7.64 -24.39 15.10
N ALA A 305 -6.47 -24.36 15.69
CA ALA A 305 -6.17 -24.79 17.07
C ALA A 305 -4.76 -24.33 17.47
N GLY A 306 -4.30 -24.75 18.63
CA GLY A 306 -2.92 -24.51 19.07
C GLY A 306 -2.77 -23.30 20.00
N THR A 307 -1.62 -23.23 20.65
CA THR A 307 -1.29 -22.18 21.63
C THR A 307 -0.37 -21.11 21.09
N ASP A 308 -0.06 -21.16 19.79
CA ASP A 308 0.78 -20.14 19.18
C ASP A 308 0.04 -18.82 19.08
N VAL A 309 0.80 -17.75 19.25
CA VAL A 309 0.35 -16.37 19.08
C VAL A 309 0.72 -15.94 17.67
N TYR A 310 -0.23 -15.36 16.96
CA TYR A 310 -0.02 -14.79 15.64
C TYR A 310 -0.32 -13.31 15.67
N GLU A 311 0.57 -12.53 15.09
CA GLU A 311 0.40 -11.09 15.04
C GLU A 311 0.77 -10.55 13.67
N ILE A 312 -0.18 -9.86 13.05
CA ILE A 312 -0.02 -9.15 11.77
C ILE A 312 -0.30 -7.67 11.99
N ALA A 313 0.59 -6.83 11.51
CA ALA A 313 0.37 -5.39 11.46
C ALA A 313 0.04 -4.95 10.03
N ILE A 314 -1.11 -4.32 9.84
CA ILE A 314 -1.54 -3.74 8.58
C ILE A 314 -1.25 -2.24 8.66
N ASP A 315 -0.22 -1.81 7.95
CA ASP A 315 0.20 -0.41 7.93
C ASP A 315 -0.67 0.42 6.98
N ARG A 316 -1.22 -0.21 5.94
CA ARG A 316 -2.11 0.42 4.95
C ARG A 316 -2.95 -0.64 4.23
N LEU A 317 -4.21 -0.33 3.98
CA LEU A 317 -5.05 -1.03 3.02
C LEU A 317 -6.09 -0.06 2.46
N VAL A 318 -5.92 0.34 1.21
CA VAL A 318 -6.63 1.44 0.56
C VAL A 318 -7.07 1.03 -0.84
N ALA A 319 -8.29 1.35 -1.23
CA ALA A 319 -8.73 1.29 -2.62
C ALA A 319 -8.68 2.70 -3.22
N ARG A 320 -7.88 2.88 -4.27
CA ARG A 320 -7.79 4.13 -5.05
C ARG A 320 -8.49 3.93 -6.38
N PHE A 321 -9.28 4.90 -6.79
CA PHE A 321 -9.98 4.86 -8.07
C PHE A 321 -9.17 5.59 -9.15
N GLN A 322 -9.07 4.95 -10.32
CA GLN A 322 -8.42 5.55 -11.49
C GLN A 322 -9.50 6.25 -12.32
N GLU A 323 -9.24 7.48 -12.72
CA GLU A 323 -10.06 8.20 -13.70
C GLU A 323 -9.83 7.68 -15.12
#